data_84ee6a443d7a3a4d5f63d49a1e72cd0d
#
_entry.id   84ee6a443d7a3a4d5f63d49a1e72cd0d
#
_cell.length_a   1.000
_cell.length_b   1.000
_cell.length_c   1.000
_cell.angle_alpha   90.00
_cell.angle_beta   90.00
_cell.angle_gamma   90.00
#
_symmetry.space_group_name_H-M   'P 1'
#
loop_
_entity.id
_entity.type
_entity.pdbx_description
1 polymer ?
#
loop_
_entity_poly.entity_id
_entity_poly.type
_entity_poly.pdbx_seq_one_letter_code
_entity_poly.pdbx_strand_id
1 'polypeptide(L)'
;MSNFKRSQAKYVRKSYKTTNWPEYEAGLRQRGSVTVWISEDELRGWGPPERGQRRPGGQQRYSNHAIETALTVGMVFHLALRQTEGFLQSLFSLLDLNGRAPDHTTISRRARKLGKLAIGSAAGKRPVHILVDSTGLKIHVGNLRKPPKNRDWRKLHVTVNALTGEVIACDATSKSARDASRVPALLEQIESPLASASADGAYDREAVYEAVENHTDNRSPRVLIPPKRNAQVRPEMAVLKERNRNVRSRARLGARRWHTRSGYSRRSMVENTIYRYKSIIGPTMRSRTLQGQRVEARLGCRILNRMTALGMPESHQVD
;
A
#
# COMPACT_ATOMS: atom_id res chain seq x y z
N MET A 1 36.73 17.85 -4.40
CA MET A 1 35.56 17.58 -5.27
C MET A 1 34.40 18.41 -4.77
N SER A 2 33.99 19.45 -5.50
CA SER A 2 33.00 20.43 -5.04
C SER A 2 31.60 19.85 -5.13
N ASN A 3 30.90 19.77 -3.99
CA ASN A 3 29.48 19.49 -3.92
C ASN A 3 28.70 20.61 -4.63
N PHE A 4 28.23 20.35 -5.84
CA PHE A 4 27.25 21.20 -6.50
C PHE A 4 25.94 21.17 -5.70
N LYS A 5 25.74 22.15 -4.81
CA LYS A 5 24.42 22.45 -4.26
C LYS A 5 23.51 22.82 -5.44
N ARG A 6 22.60 21.92 -5.83
CA ARG A 6 21.52 22.26 -6.75
C ARG A 6 20.78 23.45 -6.15
N SER A 7 20.86 24.62 -6.83
CA SER A 7 20.16 25.82 -6.38
C SER A 7 18.66 25.53 -6.33
N GLN A 8 18.07 25.53 -5.12
CA GLN A 8 16.64 25.37 -4.89
C GLN A 8 15.83 26.59 -5.41
N ALA A 9 16.52 27.63 -5.90
CA ALA A 9 15.93 28.90 -6.32
C ALA A 9 15.13 28.85 -7.64
N LYS A 10 15.02 27.71 -8.31
CA LYS A 10 14.43 27.61 -9.66
C LYS A 10 12.93 27.32 -9.72
N TYR A 11 12.28 27.13 -8.59
CA TYR A 11 10.84 26.83 -8.54
C TYR A 11 10.16 27.75 -7.53
N VAL A 12 9.28 28.59 -8.00
CA VAL A 12 8.32 29.30 -7.15
C VAL A 12 7.55 28.22 -6.40
N ARG A 13 7.68 28.18 -5.07
CA ARG A 13 6.90 27.26 -4.23
C ARG A 13 5.45 27.69 -4.31
N LYS A 14 4.63 26.86 -4.90
CA LYS A 14 3.19 27.06 -4.89
C LYS A 14 2.68 26.87 -3.46
N SER A 15 1.91 27.84 -2.98
CA SER A 15 1.24 27.78 -1.69
C SER A 15 -0.12 27.07 -1.86
N TYR A 16 -0.50 26.25 -0.88
CA TYR A 16 -1.76 25.52 -0.89
C TYR A 16 -2.49 25.74 0.43
N LYS A 17 -3.79 25.96 0.36
CA LYS A 17 -4.66 26.09 1.52
C LYS A 17 -5.65 24.91 1.54
N THR A 18 -5.80 24.27 2.69
CA THR A 18 -6.81 23.22 2.89
C THR A 18 -8.19 23.85 3.04
N THR A 19 -9.16 23.36 2.27
CA THR A 19 -10.54 23.89 2.24
C THR A 19 -11.45 23.21 3.25
N ASN A 20 -11.27 21.91 3.46
CA ASN A 20 -12.07 21.07 4.35
C ASN A 20 -11.38 20.81 5.70
N TRP A 21 -10.80 21.85 6.30
CA TRP A 21 -10.02 21.67 7.55
C TRP A 21 -10.83 21.06 8.70
N PRO A 22 -12.08 21.47 9.00
CA PRO A 22 -12.88 20.89 10.08
C PRO A 22 -13.12 19.39 9.90
N GLU A 23 -13.49 18.94 8.71
CA GLU A 23 -13.77 17.55 8.37
C GLU A 23 -12.48 16.72 8.44
N TYR A 24 -11.39 17.27 7.93
CA TYR A 24 -10.09 16.63 7.97
C TYR A 24 -9.57 16.47 9.40
N GLU A 25 -9.72 17.50 10.24
CA GLU A 25 -9.34 17.45 11.67
C GLU A 25 -10.19 16.42 12.44
N ALA A 26 -11.50 16.37 12.19
CA ALA A 26 -12.37 15.35 12.76
C ALA A 26 -11.89 13.93 12.37
N GLY A 27 -11.55 13.73 11.10
CA GLY A 27 -10.96 12.47 10.62
C GLY A 27 -9.62 12.14 11.30
N LEU A 28 -8.77 13.12 11.55
CA LEU A 28 -7.51 12.92 12.28
C LEU A 28 -7.75 12.44 13.72
N ARG A 29 -8.71 13.03 14.43
CA ARG A 29 -9.09 12.60 15.78
C ARG A 29 -9.64 11.18 15.79
N GLN A 30 -10.49 10.84 14.80
CA GLN A 30 -11.07 9.50 14.67
C GLN A 30 -10.00 8.42 14.46
N ARG A 31 -8.87 8.71 13.81
CA ARG A 31 -7.77 7.75 13.64
C ARG A 31 -7.21 7.23 14.97
N GLY A 32 -7.31 8.01 16.05
CA GLY A 32 -6.93 7.61 17.40
C GLY A 32 -8.05 6.95 18.22
N SER A 33 -9.28 6.93 17.71
CA SER A 33 -10.43 6.34 18.42
C SER A 33 -10.38 4.81 18.38
N VAL A 34 -10.46 4.17 19.53
CA VAL A 34 -10.50 2.71 19.65
C VAL A 34 -11.72 2.13 18.93
N THR A 35 -12.86 2.80 18.97
CA THR A 35 -14.13 2.35 18.37
C THR A 35 -14.09 2.30 16.85
N VAL A 36 -13.18 3.05 16.23
CA VAL A 36 -12.92 2.93 14.78
C VAL A 36 -12.23 1.61 14.44
N TRP A 37 -11.40 1.08 15.32
CA TRP A 37 -10.58 -0.11 15.08
C TRP A 37 -11.17 -1.40 15.66
N ILE A 38 -12.07 -1.27 16.64
CA ILE A 38 -12.76 -2.39 17.28
C ILE A 38 -14.24 -2.01 17.38
N SER A 39 -15.03 -2.38 16.39
CA SER A 39 -16.47 -2.21 16.39
C SER A 39 -17.18 -3.43 17.03
N GLU A 40 -18.45 -3.27 17.39
CA GLU A 40 -19.26 -4.39 17.87
C GLU A 40 -19.33 -5.54 16.87
N ASP A 41 -19.40 -5.24 15.58
CA ASP A 41 -19.41 -6.26 14.52
C ASP A 41 -18.10 -7.05 14.47
N GLU A 42 -16.97 -6.38 14.72
CA GLU A 42 -15.67 -7.04 14.83
C GLU A 42 -15.60 -7.96 16.06
N LEU A 43 -16.28 -7.59 17.15
CA LEU A 43 -16.36 -8.40 18.36
C LEU A 43 -17.29 -9.59 18.20
N ARG A 44 -18.40 -9.47 17.45
CA ARG A 44 -19.29 -10.62 17.14
C ARG A 44 -18.56 -11.74 16.40
N GLY A 45 -17.62 -11.40 15.52
CA GLY A 45 -16.78 -12.36 14.80
C GLY A 45 -15.57 -12.89 15.58
N TRP A 46 -15.47 -12.62 16.90
CA TRP A 46 -14.27 -12.92 17.70
C TRP A 46 -14.06 -14.41 17.99
N GLY A 47 -15.17 -15.12 18.20
CA GLY A 47 -15.19 -16.53 18.55
C GLY A 47 -14.59 -17.47 17.51
N PRO A 48 -14.56 -18.77 17.79
CA PRO A 48 -14.12 -19.76 16.82
C PRO A 48 -15.03 -19.71 15.58
N PRO A 49 -14.49 -20.02 14.38
CA PRO A 49 -15.32 -20.15 13.19
C PRO A 49 -16.41 -21.20 13.43
N GLU A 50 -17.59 -20.98 12.87
CA GLU A 50 -18.68 -21.94 12.91
C GLU A 50 -18.18 -23.33 12.52
N ARG A 51 -18.70 -24.37 13.20
CA ARG A 51 -18.19 -25.73 13.19
C ARG A 51 -18.05 -26.30 11.78
N GLY A 52 -16.87 -26.15 11.19
CA GLY A 52 -16.42 -27.02 10.11
C GLY A 52 -15.95 -28.37 10.66
N GLN A 53 -15.70 -29.33 9.76
CA GLN A 53 -15.24 -30.68 10.13
C GLN A 53 -14.15 -30.67 11.22
N ARG A 54 -14.34 -31.45 12.29
CA ARG A 54 -13.34 -31.61 13.35
C ARG A 54 -12.02 -32.08 12.73
N ARG A 55 -11.02 -31.22 12.80
CA ARG A 55 -9.66 -31.58 12.39
C ARG A 55 -8.87 -32.11 13.57
N PRO A 56 -7.98 -33.10 13.36
CA PRO A 56 -7.06 -33.56 14.42
C PRO A 56 -6.23 -32.35 14.95
N GLY A 57 -6.07 -32.27 16.27
CA GLY A 57 -5.30 -31.22 16.94
C GLY A 57 -6.15 -30.25 17.74
N GLY A 58 -5.49 -29.25 18.35
CA GLY A 58 -6.16 -28.25 19.18
C GLY A 58 -7.14 -27.39 18.39
N GLN A 59 -8.36 -27.25 18.91
CA GLN A 59 -9.43 -26.44 18.32
C GLN A 59 -9.02 -24.95 18.27
N GLN A 60 -9.35 -24.26 17.18
CA GLN A 60 -9.13 -22.82 17.08
C GLN A 60 -10.12 -22.09 17.99
N ARG A 61 -9.61 -21.34 18.97
CA ARG A 61 -10.42 -20.54 19.90
C ARG A 61 -10.83 -19.18 19.31
N TYR A 62 -10.08 -18.68 18.35
CA TYR A 62 -10.25 -17.35 17.76
C TYR A 62 -10.42 -17.46 16.25
N SER A 63 -11.27 -16.64 15.67
CA SER A 63 -11.42 -16.51 14.23
C SER A 63 -10.16 -15.90 13.57
N ASN A 64 -10.07 -15.94 12.25
CA ASN A 64 -9.04 -15.19 11.54
C ASN A 64 -9.25 -13.68 11.71
N HIS A 65 -10.50 -13.26 11.79
CA HIS A 65 -10.90 -11.88 12.02
C HIS A 65 -10.40 -11.36 13.37
N ALA A 66 -10.56 -12.13 14.46
CA ALA A 66 -10.03 -11.76 15.78
C ALA A 66 -8.50 -11.56 15.77
N ILE A 67 -7.76 -12.42 15.05
CA ILE A 67 -6.31 -12.27 14.91
C ILE A 67 -5.94 -11.05 14.08
N GLU A 68 -6.70 -10.78 13.02
CA GLU A 68 -6.51 -9.62 12.15
C GLU A 68 -6.78 -8.32 12.90
N THR A 69 -7.87 -8.24 13.68
CA THR A 69 -8.21 -7.09 14.52
C THR A 69 -7.13 -6.87 15.59
N ALA A 70 -6.66 -7.92 16.26
CA ALA A 70 -5.57 -7.82 17.21
C ALA A 70 -4.28 -7.25 16.59
N LEU A 71 -3.90 -7.73 15.40
CA LEU A 71 -2.75 -7.21 14.66
C LEU A 71 -2.95 -5.76 14.22
N THR A 72 -4.15 -5.41 13.76
CA THR A 72 -4.52 -4.06 13.35
C THR A 72 -4.37 -3.08 14.52
N VAL A 73 -4.93 -3.40 15.68
CA VAL A 73 -4.79 -2.61 16.91
C VAL A 73 -3.33 -2.45 17.31
N GLY A 74 -2.57 -3.55 17.32
CA GLY A 74 -1.13 -3.50 17.60
C GLY A 74 -0.34 -2.63 16.64
N MET A 75 -0.73 -2.58 15.37
CA MET A 75 -0.07 -1.73 14.36
C MET A 75 -0.47 -0.26 14.50
N VAL A 76 -1.76 0.03 14.66
CA VAL A 76 -2.30 1.39 14.78
C VAL A 76 -1.75 2.11 16.00
N PHE A 77 -1.72 1.42 17.15
CA PHE A 77 -1.23 1.99 18.42
C PHE A 77 0.25 1.68 18.69
N HIS A 78 0.98 1.16 17.70
CA HIS A 78 2.40 0.83 17.77
C HIS A 78 2.80 -0.12 18.90
N LEU A 79 1.88 -0.96 19.38
CA LEU A 79 2.08 -1.89 20.49
C LEU A 79 2.92 -3.11 20.07
N ALA A 80 3.78 -3.60 20.96
CA ALA A 80 4.35 -4.94 20.82
C ALA A 80 3.27 -6.00 21.07
N LEU A 81 3.42 -7.24 20.58
CA LEU A 81 2.37 -8.27 20.67
C LEU A 81 1.91 -8.55 22.11
N ARG A 82 2.84 -8.54 23.09
CA ARG A 82 2.49 -8.68 24.51
C ARG A 82 1.69 -7.50 25.04
N GLN A 83 2.03 -6.29 24.61
CA GLN A 83 1.27 -5.08 24.94
C GLN A 83 -0.09 -5.09 24.26
N THR A 84 -0.17 -5.59 23.02
CA THR A 84 -1.45 -5.76 22.31
C THR A 84 -2.38 -6.72 23.06
N GLU A 85 -1.86 -7.85 23.53
CA GLU A 85 -2.60 -8.80 24.37
C GLU A 85 -3.16 -8.12 25.64
N GLY A 86 -2.30 -7.42 26.40
CA GLY A 86 -2.69 -6.71 27.63
C GLY A 86 -3.71 -5.59 27.34
N PHE A 87 -3.50 -4.82 26.29
CA PHE A 87 -4.42 -3.76 25.87
C PHE A 87 -5.81 -4.31 25.53
N LEU A 88 -5.89 -5.36 24.71
CA LEU A 88 -7.15 -6.00 24.38
C LEU A 88 -7.83 -6.62 25.59
N GLN A 89 -7.07 -7.28 26.48
CA GLN A 89 -7.63 -7.85 27.72
C GLN A 89 -8.23 -6.77 28.62
N SER A 90 -7.54 -5.63 28.80
CA SER A 90 -8.05 -4.48 29.53
C SER A 90 -9.32 -3.92 28.89
N LEU A 91 -9.34 -3.81 27.57
CA LEU A 91 -10.50 -3.31 26.83
C LEU A 91 -11.71 -4.21 27.00
N PHE A 92 -11.54 -5.53 26.92
CA PHE A 92 -12.63 -6.50 27.18
C PHE A 92 -13.17 -6.36 28.60
N SER A 93 -12.29 -6.19 29.60
CA SER A 93 -12.68 -5.99 30.98
C SER A 93 -13.44 -4.68 31.17
N LEU A 94 -12.99 -3.57 30.57
CA LEU A 94 -13.65 -2.28 30.70
C LEU A 94 -15.02 -2.20 30.03
N LEU A 95 -15.22 -2.94 28.96
CA LEU A 95 -16.48 -2.98 28.20
C LEU A 95 -17.40 -4.13 28.64
N ASP A 96 -17.06 -4.84 29.69
CA ASP A 96 -17.78 -6.03 30.19
C ASP A 96 -18.11 -7.06 29.12
N LEU A 97 -17.15 -7.27 28.20
CA LEU A 97 -17.31 -8.20 27.08
C LEU A 97 -16.95 -9.63 27.51
N ASN A 98 -17.86 -10.56 27.24
CA ASN A 98 -17.62 -11.99 27.41
C ASN A 98 -16.60 -12.47 26.39
N GLY A 99 -15.31 -12.51 26.75
CA GLY A 99 -14.25 -12.98 25.85
C GLY A 99 -12.88 -12.85 26.48
N ARG A 100 -11.90 -13.44 25.81
CA ARG A 100 -10.48 -13.29 26.14
C ARG A 100 -9.72 -12.82 24.93
N ALA A 101 -8.74 -11.97 25.13
CA ALA A 101 -7.79 -11.58 24.10
C ALA A 101 -6.96 -12.82 23.68
N PRO A 102 -6.61 -12.95 22.39
CA PRO A 102 -5.66 -13.97 21.99
C PRO A 102 -4.27 -13.62 22.54
N ASP A 103 -3.61 -14.63 23.11
CA ASP A 103 -2.24 -14.47 23.61
C ASP A 103 -1.27 -14.12 22.47
N HIS A 104 -0.18 -13.44 22.82
CA HIS A 104 0.82 -12.95 21.86
C HIS A 104 1.45 -14.07 21.02
N THR A 105 1.56 -15.29 21.55
CA THR A 105 2.11 -16.45 20.81
C THR A 105 1.12 -16.95 19.78
N THR A 106 -0.18 -16.97 20.12
CA THR A 106 -1.27 -17.27 19.20
C THR A 106 -1.37 -16.23 18.09
N ILE A 107 -1.33 -14.94 18.43
CA ILE A 107 -1.30 -13.84 17.43
C ILE A 107 -0.11 -14.06 16.49
N SER A 108 1.10 -14.22 17.01
CA SER A 108 2.33 -14.42 16.21
C SER A 108 2.28 -15.63 15.30
N ARG A 109 1.81 -16.78 15.82
CA ARG A 109 1.71 -18.04 15.07
C ARG A 109 0.67 -17.94 13.98
N ARG A 110 -0.51 -17.38 14.29
CA ARG A 110 -1.63 -17.28 13.36
C ARG A 110 -1.45 -16.18 12.32
N ALA A 111 -0.74 -15.08 12.63
CA ALA A 111 -0.40 -14.03 11.68
C ALA A 111 0.19 -14.59 10.37
N ARG A 112 1.08 -15.59 10.47
CA ARG A 112 1.70 -16.23 9.30
C ARG A 112 0.71 -17.04 8.45
N LYS A 113 -0.43 -17.45 9.03
CA LYS A 113 -1.44 -18.30 8.41
C LYS A 113 -2.66 -17.53 7.88
N LEU A 114 -2.74 -16.21 8.09
CA LEU A 114 -3.85 -15.38 7.61
C LEU A 114 -3.97 -15.34 6.07
N GLY A 115 -2.96 -15.83 5.35
CA GLY A 115 -3.02 -16.00 3.91
C GLY A 115 -2.98 -14.68 3.13
N LYS A 116 -3.62 -14.68 1.98
CA LYS A 116 -3.76 -13.49 1.13
C LYS A 116 -4.95 -12.66 1.64
N LEU A 117 -4.69 -11.71 2.55
CA LEU A 117 -5.71 -10.73 2.94
C LEU A 117 -6.05 -9.85 1.73
N ALA A 118 -7.31 -9.77 1.38
CA ALA A 118 -7.76 -8.79 0.39
C ALA A 118 -7.53 -7.37 0.96
N ILE A 119 -7.06 -6.45 0.12
CA ILE A 119 -6.83 -5.07 0.57
C ILE A 119 -8.16 -4.32 0.70
N GLY A 120 -9.19 -4.80 -0.01
CA GLY A 120 -10.49 -4.14 -0.09
C GLY A 120 -10.35 -2.79 -0.82
N SER A 121 -10.89 -2.70 -2.00
CA SER A 121 -11.02 -1.43 -2.72
C SER A 121 -12.49 -1.20 -2.99
N ALA A 122 -12.95 0.01 -2.74
CA ALA A 122 -14.29 0.46 -3.14
C ALA A 122 -14.42 0.65 -4.67
N ALA A 123 -13.37 0.38 -5.43
CA ALA A 123 -13.35 0.45 -6.88
C ALA A 123 -14.17 -0.71 -7.46
N GLY A 124 -15.48 -0.53 -7.56
CA GLY A 124 -16.38 -1.48 -8.20
C GLY A 124 -16.05 -1.71 -9.69
N LYS A 125 -17.04 -2.04 -10.52
CA LYS A 125 -16.87 -2.29 -11.97
C LYS A 125 -16.44 -1.05 -12.80
N ARG A 126 -16.18 0.11 -12.18
CA ARG A 126 -15.74 1.33 -12.89
C ARG A 126 -14.25 1.25 -13.22
N PRO A 127 -13.84 1.74 -14.42
CA PRO A 127 -12.43 1.79 -14.80
C PRO A 127 -11.61 2.66 -13.83
N VAL A 128 -10.44 2.16 -13.41
CA VAL A 128 -9.57 2.84 -12.44
C VAL A 128 -8.30 3.37 -13.10
N HIS A 129 -7.83 4.51 -12.59
CA HIS A 129 -6.50 5.05 -12.91
C HIS A 129 -5.53 4.58 -11.83
N ILE A 130 -4.52 3.79 -12.19
CA ILE A 130 -3.58 3.24 -11.23
C ILE A 130 -2.22 3.92 -11.27
N LEU A 131 -1.60 4.03 -10.09
CA LEU A 131 -0.24 4.48 -9.90
C LEU A 131 0.55 3.35 -9.24
N VAL A 132 1.66 2.94 -9.87
CA VAL A 132 2.50 1.84 -9.36
C VAL A 132 3.85 2.38 -8.93
N ASP A 133 4.29 1.99 -7.73
CA ASP A 133 5.61 2.32 -7.22
C ASP A 133 6.08 1.29 -6.19
N SER A 134 7.35 1.37 -5.79
CA SER A 134 7.92 0.51 -4.75
C SER A 134 8.75 1.30 -3.77
N THR A 135 8.87 0.77 -2.55
CA THR A 135 9.73 1.37 -1.52
C THR A 135 10.43 0.31 -0.69
N GLY A 136 11.62 0.65 -0.19
CA GLY A 136 12.33 -0.18 0.78
C GLY A 136 11.77 -0.01 2.20
N LEU A 137 11.56 -1.14 2.88
CA LEU A 137 11.26 -1.21 4.31
C LEU A 137 12.35 -2.01 5.02
N LYS A 138 12.80 -1.51 6.17
CA LYS A 138 13.78 -2.22 7.01
C LYS A 138 13.12 -3.45 7.64
N ILE A 139 13.91 -4.47 7.94
CA ILE A 139 13.45 -5.57 8.80
C ILE A 139 13.95 -5.31 10.22
N HIS A 140 13.06 -5.49 11.20
CA HIS A 140 13.46 -5.42 12.61
C HIS A 140 14.33 -6.62 12.96
N VAL A 141 15.57 -6.35 13.35
CA VAL A 141 16.59 -7.39 13.63
C VAL A 141 16.73 -7.68 15.12
N GLY A 142 15.81 -7.18 15.96
CA GLY A 142 15.90 -7.35 17.42
C GLY A 142 17.18 -6.74 18.02
N ASN A 143 17.40 -6.97 19.30
CA ASN A 143 18.62 -6.53 20.00
C ASN A 143 19.78 -7.52 19.77
N LEU A 144 20.23 -7.68 18.54
CA LEU A 144 21.45 -8.43 18.25
C LEU A 144 22.65 -7.60 18.69
N ARG A 145 23.54 -8.17 19.51
CA ARG A 145 24.81 -7.53 19.92
C ARG A 145 25.66 -7.05 18.73
N LYS A 146 25.49 -7.68 17.57
CA LYS A 146 26.10 -7.25 16.29
C LYS A 146 25.00 -7.30 15.21
N PRO A 147 24.40 -6.17 14.82
CA PRO A 147 23.50 -6.18 13.68
C PRO A 147 24.29 -6.62 12.43
N PRO A 148 23.71 -7.46 11.55
CA PRO A 148 24.37 -7.86 10.32
C PRO A 148 24.78 -6.62 9.53
N LYS A 149 26.00 -6.62 8.97
CA LYS A 149 26.55 -5.51 8.18
C LYS A 149 25.64 -5.11 7.01
N ASN A 150 24.90 -6.07 6.45
CA ASN A 150 23.87 -5.87 5.44
C ASN A 150 22.50 -5.96 6.12
N ARG A 151 21.93 -4.82 6.53
CA ARG A 151 20.53 -4.76 6.98
C ARG A 151 19.64 -5.28 5.86
N ASP A 152 18.93 -6.37 6.13
CA ASP A 152 17.97 -6.90 5.18
C ASP A 152 16.80 -5.92 5.01
N TRP A 153 16.56 -5.60 3.75
CA TRP A 153 15.45 -4.79 3.33
C TRP A 153 14.42 -5.66 2.63
N ARG A 154 13.18 -5.26 2.73
CA ARG A 154 12.12 -5.76 1.86
C ARG A 154 11.65 -4.64 0.97
N LYS A 155 11.22 -5.00 -0.22
CA LYS A 155 10.49 -4.06 -1.09
C LYS A 155 9.01 -4.22 -0.83
N LEU A 156 8.34 -3.11 -0.57
CA LEU A 156 6.90 -2.98 -0.61
C LEU A 156 6.54 -2.39 -1.97
N HIS A 157 5.83 -3.17 -2.78
CA HIS A 157 5.24 -2.72 -4.03
C HIS A 157 3.79 -2.34 -3.76
N VAL A 158 3.35 -1.20 -4.27
CA VAL A 158 1.98 -0.70 -4.08
C VAL A 158 1.38 -0.25 -5.40
N THR A 159 0.09 -0.50 -5.54
CA THR A 159 -0.74 0.09 -6.58
C THR A 159 -1.80 0.95 -5.91
N VAL A 160 -1.87 2.20 -6.30
CA VAL A 160 -2.74 3.21 -5.70
C VAL A 160 -3.74 3.70 -6.75
N ASN A 161 -4.99 3.87 -6.34
CA ASN A 161 -5.99 4.55 -7.16
C ASN A 161 -5.65 6.05 -7.23
N ALA A 162 -5.43 6.56 -8.43
CA ALA A 162 -5.01 7.95 -8.67
C ALA A 162 -6.09 9.00 -8.31
N LEU A 163 -7.33 8.58 -8.09
CA LEU A 163 -8.44 9.48 -7.72
C LEU A 163 -8.66 9.52 -6.21
N THR A 164 -8.65 8.35 -5.56
CA THR A 164 -8.97 8.24 -4.13
C THR A 164 -7.74 8.23 -3.22
N GLY A 165 -6.57 7.90 -3.75
CA GLY A 165 -5.35 7.70 -2.96
C GLY A 165 -5.32 6.37 -2.17
N GLU A 166 -6.31 5.51 -2.36
CA GLU A 166 -6.38 4.19 -1.74
C GLU A 166 -5.39 3.22 -2.36
N VAL A 167 -4.77 2.41 -1.54
CA VAL A 167 -3.97 1.27 -1.99
C VAL A 167 -4.92 0.15 -2.41
N ILE A 168 -4.87 -0.25 -3.68
CA ILE A 168 -5.75 -1.28 -4.25
C ILE A 168 -5.05 -2.62 -4.46
N ALA A 169 -3.71 -2.62 -4.53
CA ALA A 169 -2.90 -3.83 -4.54
C ALA A 169 -1.57 -3.59 -3.83
N CYS A 170 -1.03 -4.60 -3.16
CA CYS A 170 0.33 -4.57 -2.64
C CYS A 170 0.97 -5.95 -2.55
N ASP A 171 2.30 -5.96 -2.57
CA ASP A 171 3.11 -7.15 -2.27
C ASP A 171 4.41 -6.77 -1.58
N ALA A 172 4.90 -7.67 -0.71
CA ALA A 172 6.21 -7.54 -0.09
C ALA A 172 7.14 -8.62 -0.63
N THR A 173 8.32 -8.20 -1.11
CA THR A 173 9.31 -9.08 -1.73
C THR A 173 10.69 -8.92 -1.13
N SER A 174 11.62 -9.80 -1.52
CA SER A 174 13.04 -9.61 -1.23
C SER A 174 13.58 -8.35 -1.92
N LYS A 175 14.70 -7.83 -1.42
CA LYS A 175 15.38 -6.66 -2.01
C LYS A 175 15.85 -6.89 -3.45
N SER A 176 16.09 -8.14 -3.84
CA SER A 176 16.56 -8.52 -5.18
C SER A 176 15.45 -8.55 -6.24
N ALA A 177 14.18 -8.54 -5.84
CA ALA A 177 13.08 -8.54 -6.80
C ALA A 177 13.09 -7.27 -7.66
N ARG A 178 12.93 -7.43 -8.97
CA ARG A 178 12.81 -6.30 -9.90
C ARG A 178 11.40 -5.75 -9.84
N ASP A 179 11.27 -4.43 -9.73
CA ASP A 179 9.96 -3.78 -9.52
C ASP A 179 9.00 -4.05 -10.68
N ALA A 180 9.46 -3.93 -11.93
CA ALA A 180 8.65 -4.21 -13.11
C ALA A 180 8.11 -5.66 -13.16
N SER A 181 8.84 -6.64 -12.63
CA SER A 181 8.42 -8.05 -12.61
C SER A 181 7.26 -8.34 -11.66
N ARG A 182 6.91 -7.36 -10.78
CA ARG A 182 5.82 -7.54 -9.81
C ARG A 182 4.49 -6.98 -10.31
N VAL A 183 4.50 -6.25 -11.42
CA VAL A 183 3.28 -5.64 -11.99
C VAL A 183 2.19 -6.68 -12.28
N PRO A 184 2.44 -7.83 -12.94
CA PRO A 184 1.40 -8.84 -13.15
C PRO A 184 0.73 -9.28 -11.86
N ALA A 185 1.50 -9.63 -10.82
CA ALA A 185 0.99 -10.08 -9.52
C ALA A 185 0.25 -8.98 -8.72
N LEU A 186 0.50 -7.70 -9.02
CA LEU A 186 -0.27 -6.59 -8.48
C LEU A 186 -1.59 -6.44 -9.23
N LEU A 187 -1.58 -6.57 -10.55
CA LEU A 187 -2.79 -6.48 -11.37
C LEU A 187 -3.77 -7.62 -11.08
N GLU A 188 -3.28 -8.85 -10.82
CA GLU A 188 -4.12 -9.97 -10.39
C GLU A 188 -4.96 -9.70 -9.12
N GLN A 189 -4.62 -8.69 -8.33
CA GLN A 189 -5.37 -8.30 -7.15
C GLN A 189 -6.47 -7.27 -7.45
N ILE A 190 -6.55 -6.76 -8.68
CA ILE A 190 -7.45 -5.68 -9.10
C ILE A 190 -8.51 -6.29 -10.01
N GLU A 191 -9.78 -6.22 -9.60
CA GLU A 191 -10.90 -6.75 -10.40
C GLU A 191 -11.44 -5.71 -11.39
N SER A 192 -11.18 -4.41 -11.11
CA SER A 192 -11.67 -3.32 -11.94
C SER A 192 -10.88 -3.19 -13.24
N PRO A 193 -11.52 -2.87 -14.37
CA PRO A 193 -10.81 -2.56 -15.60
C PRO A 193 -9.92 -1.32 -15.43
N LEU A 194 -8.83 -1.24 -16.17
CA LEU A 194 -7.91 -0.10 -16.10
C LEU A 194 -8.30 0.99 -17.11
N ALA A 195 -8.41 2.23 -16.64
CA ALA A 195 -8.47 3.41 -17.50
C ALA A 195 -7.06 3.90 -17.86
N SER A 196 -6.14 3.86 -16.90
CA SER A 196 -4.72 4.15 -17.12
C SER A 196 -3.82 3.54 -16.06
N ALA A 197 -2.55 3.32 -16.42
CA ALA A 197 -1.49 2.92 -15.52
C ALA A 197 -0.32 3.90 -15.60
N SER A 198 0.17 4.37 -14.46
CA SER A 198 1.36 5.24 -14.39
C SER A 198 2.40 4.65 -13.44
N ALA A 199 3.66 4.68 -13.87
CA ALA A 199 4.79 4.23 -13.06
C ALA A 199 6.05 5.02 -13.44
N ASP A 200 7.13 4.86 -12.69
CA ASP A 200 8.40 5.52 -13.03
C ASP A 200 9.12 4.84 -14.21
N GLY A 201 10.23 5.43 -14.68
CA GLY A 201 11.00 4.92 -15.82
C GLY A 201 11.66 3.55 -15.60
N ALA A 202 11.74 3.04 -14.35
CA ALA A 202 12.24 1.70 -14.07
C ALA A 202 11.27 0.61 -14.55
N TYR A 203 9.99 0.98 -14.67
CA TYR A 203 8.92 0.14 -15.19
C TYR A 203 8.81 0.15 -16.72
N ASP A 204 9.64 0.91 -17.46
CA ASP A 204 9.66 0.91 -18.94
C ASP A 204 10.20 -0.44 -19.47
N ARG A 205 9.39 -1.48 -19.37
CA ARG A 205 9.64 -2.86 -19.78
C ARG A 205 8.45 -3.42 -20.51
N GLU A 206 8.71 -4.18 -21.56
CA GLU A 206 7.70 -4.82 -22.41
C GLU A 206 6.65 -5.59 -21.59
N ALA A 207 7.09 -6.47 -20.70
CA ALA A 207 6.22 -7.25 -19.82
C ALA A 207 5.25 -6.40 -18.95
N VAL A 208 5.55 -5.11 -18.70
CA VAL A 208 4.63 -4.22 -17.99
C VAL A 208 3.51 -3.78 -18.91
N TYR A 209 3.82 -3.45 -20.15
CA TYR A 209 2.81 -3.07 -21.16
C TYR A 209 1.89 -4.25 -21.47
N GLU A 210 2.46 -5.46 -21.66
CA GLU A 210 1.70 -6.70 -21.82
C GLU A 210 0.76 -6.98 -20.66
N ALA A 211 1.26 -6.89 -19.42
CA ALA A 211 0.46 -7.14 -18.25
C ALA A 211 -0.72 -6.16 -18.12
N VAL A 212 -0.50 -4.88 -18.47
CA VAL A 212 -1.55 -3.85 -18.43
C VAL A 212 -2.57 -4.06 -19.55
N GLU A 213 -2.13 -4.45 -20.75
CA GLU A 213 -3.02 -4.73 -21.89
C GLU A 213 -3.87 -5.96 -21.63
N ASN A 214 -3.27 -7.05 -21.15
CA ASN A 214 -3.95 -8.31 -20.85
C ASN A 214 -4.93 -8.22 -19.67
N HIS A 215 -4.78 -7.24 -18.78
CA HIS A 215 -5.69 -7.04 -17.67
C HIS A 215 -7.05 -6.45 -18.07
N THR A 216 -7.14 -5.88 -19.26
CA THR A 216 -8.31 -5.11 -19.68
C THR A 216 -8.95 -5.76 -20.90
N ASP A 217 -10.14 -6.32 -20.76
CA ASP A 217 -10.92 -6.84 -21.87
C ASP A 217 -11.35 -5.69 -22.80
N ASN A 218 -10.94 -5.74 -24.07
CA ASN A 218 -11.37 -4.87 -25.18
C ASN A 218 -11.11 -3.37 -25.05
N ARG A 219 -10.34 -2.88 -24.07
CA ARG A 219 -9.94 -1.48 -23.95
C ARG A 219 -8.45 -1.38 -23.78
N SER A 220 -7.76 -0.63 -24.64
CA SER A 220 -6.34 -0.32 -24.43
C SER A 220 -6.21 0.79 -23.38
N PRO A 221 -5.80 0.50 -22.12
CA PRO A 221 -5.62 1.52 -21.10
C PRO A 221 -4.44 2.40 -21.48
N ARG A 222 -4.52 3.66 -21.09
CA ARG A 222 -3.40 4.58 -21.28
C ARG A 222 -2.26 4.25 -20.33
N VAL A 223 -1.05 3.99 -20.86
CA VAL A 223 0.14 3.71 -20.04
C VAL A 223 1.08 4.91 -20.05
N LEU A 224 1.33 5.49 -18.87
CA LEU A 224 2.15 6.69 -18.68
C LEU A 224 3.43 6.32 -17.90
N ILE A 225 4.41 5.82 -18.64
CA ILE A 225 5.75 5.52 -18.12
C ILE A 225 6.75 6.38 -18.91
N PRO A 226 7.62 7.15 -18.23
CA PRO A 226 8.64 7.93 -18.91
C PRO A 226 9.63 7.00 -19.63
N PRO A 227 9.72 7.04 -20.96
CA PRO A 227 10.68 6.23 -21.66
C PRO A 227 12.10 6.66 -21.34
N LYS A 228 13.06 5.74 -21.45
CA LYS A 228 14.48 6.05 -21.27
C LYS A 228 14.92 7.13 -22.26
N ARG A 229 16.02 7.84 -21.93
CA ARG A 229 16.52 8.94 -22.76
C ARG A 229 16.85 8.51 -24.21
N ASN A 230 17.35 7.31 -24.38
CA ASN A 230 17.72 6.68 -25.66
C ASN A 230 16.66 5.67 -26.16
N ALA A 231 15.43 5.78 -25.70
CA ALA A 231 14.37 4.87 -26.11
C ALA A 231 13.99 5.11 -27.57
N GLN A 232 13.99 4.06 -28.37
CA GLN A 232 13.53 4.05 -29.75
C GLN A 232 12.10 3.54 -29.86
N VAL A 233 11.43 3.99 -30.91
CA VAL A 233 10.11 3.48 -31.30
C VAL A 233 10.28 2.09 -31.90
N ARG A 234 9.40 1.15 -31.52
CA ARG A 234 9.34 -0.22 -32.05
C ARG A 234 7.95 -0.46 -32.64
N PRO A 235 7.72 -0.04 -33.90
CA PRO A 235 6.38 -0.10 -34.51
C PRO A 235 5.89 -1.51 -34.75
N GLU A 236 6.81 -2.47 -34.90
CA GLU A 236 6.56 -3.90 -35.12
C GLU A 236 5.90 -4.59 -33.90
N MET A 237 5.97 -3.99 -32.73
CA MET A 237 5.43 -4.56 -31.50
C MET A 237 4.14 -3.84 -31.11
N ALA A 238 2.99 -4.44 -31.41
CA ALA A 238 1.67 -3.87 -31.12
C ALA A 238 1.48 -3.55 -29.63
N VAL A 239 1.95 -4.42 -28.74
CA VAL A 239 1.92 -4.28 -27.28
C VAL A 239 2.63 -2.99 -26.79
N LEU A 240 3.59 -2.47 -27.55
CA LEU A 240 4.32 -1.24 -27.25
C LEU A 240 3.67 0.04 -27.81
N LYS A 241 2.42 -0.01 -28.27
CA LYS A 241 1.71 1.14 -28.85
C LYS A 241 1.75 2.37 -27.93
N GLU A 242 1.40 2.21 -26.66
CA GLU A 242 1.43 3.31 -25.67
C GLU A 242 2.85 3.75 -25.34
N ARG A 243 3.81 2.83 -25.24
CA ARG A 243 5.24 3.18 -25.11
C ARG A 243 5.72 4.03 -26.28
N ASN A 244 5.45 3.59 -27.49
CA ASN A 244 5.83 4.29 -28.72
C ASN A 244 5.21 5.70 -28.78
N ARG A 245 3.96 5.84 -28.32
CA ARG A 245 3.27 7.13 -28.16
C ARG A 245 4.01 8.03 -27.17
N ASN A 246 4.43 7.50 -26.02
CA ASN A 246 5.21 8.25 -25.02
C ASN A 246 6.57 8.67 -25.56
N VAL A 247 7.29 7.80 -26.29
CA VAL A 247 8.58 8.14 -26.93
C VAL A 247 8.41 9.30 -27.90
N ARG A 248 7.46 9.20 -28.85
CA ARG A 248 7.20 10.27 -29.84
C ARG A 248 6.77 11.58 -29.16
N SER A 249 5.86 11.49 -28.20
CA SER A 249 5.35 12.67 -27.49
C SER A 249 6.43 13.36 -26.67
N ARG A 250 7.27 12.59 -25.97
CA ARG A 250 8.38 13.13 -25.18
C ARG A 250 9.48 13.74 -26.06
N ALA A 251 9.79 13.13 -27.21
CA ALA A 251 10.72 13.70 -28.18
C ALA A 251 10.22 15.05 -28.72
N ARG A 252 8.92 15.16 -29.05
CA ARG A 252 8.30 16.39 -29.57
C ARG A 252 8.17 17.49 -28.52
N LEU A 253 7.76 17.17 -27.29
CA LEU A 253 7.39 18.16 -26.28
C LEU A 253 8.54 18.48 -25.29
N GLY A 254 9.55 17.63 -25.22
CA GLY A 254 10.52 17.61 -24.14
C GLY A 254 9.94 17.04 -22.85
N ALA A 255 10.82 16.61 -21.93
CA ALA A 255 10.41 15.91 -20.71
C ALA A 255 9.44 16.72 -19.82
N ARG A 256 9.72 18.01 -19.59
CA ARG A 256 8.91 18.86 -18.70
C ARG A 256 7.49 19.05 -19.23
N ARG A 257 7.32 19.43 -20.49
CA ARG A 257 6.00 19.61 -21.11
C ARG A 257 5.24 18.31 -21.23
N TRP A 258 5.95 17.20 -21.49
CA TRP A 258 5.32 15.86 -21.51
C TRP A 258 4.75 15.51 -20.14
N HIS A 259 5.48 15.69 -19.03
CA HIS A 259 4.99 15.44 -17.67
C HIS A 259 3.69 16.19 -17.39
N THR A 260 3.63 17.48 -17.72
CA THR A 260 2.45 18.32 -17.46
C THR A 260 1.26 17.91 -18.34
N ARG A 261 1.48 17.77 -19.66
CA ARG A 261 0.39 17.49 -20.60
C ARG A 261 -0.13 16.04 -20.55
N SER A 262 0.70 15.08 -20.16
CA SER A 262 0.28 13.69 -20.06
C SER A 262 -0.53 13.38 -18.80
N GLY A 263 -0.49 14.26 -17.80
CA GLY A 263 -1.06 13.98 -16.47
C GLY A 263 -0.14 13.10 -15.59
N TYR A 264 1.10 12.87 -16.02
CA TYR A 264 2.07 12.06 -15.27
C TYR A 264 2.39 12.63 -13.87
N SER A 265 2.22 13.93 -13.67
CA SER A 265 2.41 14.59 -12.37
C SER A 265 1.54 14.01 -11.25
N ARG A 266 0.39 13.38 -11.58
CA ARG A 266 -0.46 12.65 -10.60
C ARG A 266 0.31 11.52 -9.89
N ARG A 267 1.43 11.05 -10.44
CA ARG A 267 2.28 10.04 -9.82
C ARG A 267 2.77 10.44 -8.41
N SER A 268 2.86 11.73 -8.11
CA SER A 268 3.19 12.21 -6.75
C SER A 268 2.26 11.65 -5.66
N MET A 269 1.03 11.24 -6.01
CA MET A 269 0.09 10.64 -5.06
C MET A 269 0.58 9.30 -4.50
N VAL A 270 1.21 8.44 -5.32
CA VAL A 270 1.77 7.19 -4.81
C VAL A 270 2.97 7.44 -3.89
N GLU A 271 3.78 8.48 -4.17
CA GLU A 271 4.86 8.90 -3.29
C GLU A 271 4.32 9.38 -1.93
N ASN A 272 3.25 10.17 -1.94
CA ASN A 272 2.54 10.59 -0.72
C ASN A 272 1.96 9.40 0.05
N THR A 273 1.39 8.42 -0.65
CA THR A 273 0.86 7.20 -0.03
C THR A 273 1.99 6.39 0.63
N ILE A 274 3.13 6.25 -0.03
CA ILE A 274 4.33 5.60 0.52
C ILE A 274 4.87 6.38 1.73
N TYR A 275 4.91 7.71 1.65
CA TYR A 275 5.30 8.56 2.78
C TYR A 275 4.36 8.36 3.98
N ARG A 276 3.04 8.39 3.75
CA ARG A 276 2.03 8.13 4.80
C ARG A 276 2.19 6.74 5.40
N TYR A 277 2.42 5.71 4.58
CA TYR A 277 2.69 4.35 5.07
C TYR A 277 3.86 4.35 6.05
N LYS A 278 4.99 4.93 5.67
CA LYS A 278 6.19 4.97 6.52
C LYS A 278 6.03 5.81 7.77
N SER A 279 5.25 6.90 7.71
CA SER A 279 5.02 7.79 8.85
C SER A 279 4.01 7.23 9.83
N ILE A 280 2.96 6.54 9.35
CA ILE A 280 1.85 6.05 10.17
C ILE A 280 2.09 4.62 10.63
N ILE A 281 2.44 3.71 9.71
CA ILE A 281 2.65 2.29 10.02
C ILE A 281 4.09 2.05 10.49
N GLY A 282 5.03 2.74 9.86
CA GLY A 282 6.45 2.68 10.16
C GLY A 282 7.30 2.20 8.99
N PRO A 283 8.60 2.57 8.99
CA PRO A 283 9.55 2.21 7.95
C PRO A 283 10.18 0.82 8.17
N THR A 284 9.73 0.08 9.20
CA THR A 284 10.36 -1.17 9.64
C THR A 284 9.32 -2.26 9.82
N MET A 285 9.54 -3.41 9.20
CA MET A 285 8.73 -4.61 9.37
C MET A 285 9.12 -5.36 10.64
N ARG A 286 8.14 -5.74 11.46
CA ARG A 286 8.33 -6.46 12.73
C ARG A 286 8.33 -7.97 12.56
N SER A 287 7.64 -8.48 11.55
CA SER A 287 7.56 -9.91 11.25
C SER A 287 8.90 -10.46 10.75
N ARG A 288 9.30 -11.65 11.24
CA ARG A 288 10.59 -12.27 10.92
C ARG A 288 10.59 -13.03 9.59
N THR A 289 9.44 -13.59 9.19
CA THR A 289 9.32 -14.39 7.96
C THR A 289 8.74 -13.56 6.82
N LEU A 290 9.12 -13.86 5.57
CA LEU A 290 8.58 -13.16 4.40
C LEU A 290 7.05 -13.26 4.33
N GLN A 291 6.48 -14.41 4.69
CA GLN A 291 5.02 -14.58 4.70
C GLN A 291 4.36 -13.68 5.75
N GLY A 292 4.92 -13.60 6.96
CA GLY A 292 4.43 -12.67 7.98
C GLY A 292 4.59 -11.21 7.54
N GLN A 293 5.70 -10.87 6.86
CA GLN A 293 5.94 -9.53 6.31
C GLN A 293 4.92 -9.17 5.21
N ARG A 294 4.49 -10.14 4.39
CA ARG A 294 3.41 -9.94 3.42
C ARG A 294 2.07 -9.63 4.09
N VAL A 295 1.74 -10.35 5.15
CA VAL A 295 0.54 -10.07 5.95
C VAL A 295 0.63 -8.69 6.60
N GLU A 296 1.76 -8.37 7.23
CA GLU A 296 2.02 -7.07 7.85
C GLU A 296 1.89 -5.92 6.83
N ALA A 297 2.46 -6.06 5.64
CA ALA A 297 2.36 -5.08 4.57
C ALA A 297 0.90 -4.84 4.14
N ARG A 298 0.11 -5.92 4.00
CA ARG A 298 -1.30 -5.84 3.60
C ARG A 298 -2.16 -5.20 4.68
N LEU A 299 -1.96 -5.57 5.94
CA LEU A 299 -2.63 -4.93 7.07
C LEU A 299 -2.30 -3.44 7.13
N GLY A 300 -1.03 -3.06 6.95
CA GLY A 300 -0.62 -1.66 6.89
C GLY A 300 -1.33 -0.89 5.78
N CYS A 301 -1.47 -1.48 4.59
CA CYS A 301 -2.23 -0.88 3.49
C CYS A 301 -3.73 -0.75 3.81
N ARG A 302 -4.35 -1.74 4.45
CA ARG A 302 -5.76 -1.68 4.89
C ARG A 302 -5.99 -0.60 5.95
N ILE A 303 -5.09 -0.50 6.93
CA ILE A 303 -5.13 0.55 7.95
C ILE A 303 -5.05 1.93 7.27
N LEU A 304 -4.14 2.08 6.30
CA LEU A 304 -3.97 3.32 5.56
C LEU A 304 -5.23 3.69 4.76
N ASN A 305 -5.88 2.70 4.13
CA ASN A 305 -7.14 2.89 3.41
C ASN A 305 -8.26 3.30 4.36
N ARG A 306 -8.41 2.64 5.53
CA ARG A 306 -9.39 3.02 6.54
C ARG A 306 -9.17 4.46 7.03
N MET A 307 -7.90 4.85 7.26
CA MET A 307 -7.56 6.24 7.61
C MET A 307 -7.83 7.22 6.45
N THR A 308 -7.72 6.80 5.21
CA THR A 308 -8.07 7.61 4.04
C THR A 308 -9.59 7.84 3.97
N ALA A 309 -10.39 6.81 4.24
CA ALA A 309 -11.84 6.88 4.27
C ALA A 309 -12.39 7.79 5.41
N LEU A 310 -11.65 7.94 6.52
CA LEU A 310 -12.01 8.85 7.60
C LEU A 310 -11.84 10.34 7.25
N GLY A 311 -11.15 10.64 6.16
CA GLY A 311 -10.96 12.01 5.65
C GLY A 311 -9.54 12.28 5.18
N MET A 312 -9.46 12.97 4.05
CA MET A 312 -8.22 13.47 3.46
C MET A 312 -8.33 14.98 3.27
N PRO A 313 -7.19 15.71 3.32
CA PRO A 313 -7.24 17.16 3.09
C PRO A 313 -7.55 17.43 1.61
N GLU A 314 -8.48 18.31 1.37
CA GLU A 314 -8.74 18.93 0.08
C GLU A 314 -8.03 20.27 0.04
N SER A 315 -7.17 20.48 -0.95
CA SER A 315 -6.37 21.70 -1.04
C SER A 315 -6.48 22.34 -2.40
N HIS A 316 -6.60 23.66 -2.41
CA HIS A 316 -6.47 24.45 -3.62
C HIS A 316 -5.18 25.29 -3.59
N GLN A 317 -4.66 25.62 -4.77
CA GLN A 317 -3.51 26.51 -4.89
C GLN A 317 -3.98 27.93 -4.54
N VAL A 318 -3.19 28.61 -3.71
CA VAL A 318 -3.35 30.03 -3.40
C VAL A 318 -2.26 30.76 -4.20
N ASP A 319 -2.65 31.79 -4.93
CA ASP A 319 -1.73 32.64 -5.70
C ASP A 319 -0.90 33.56 -4.77
#